data_467604310cc677618f51b5b5fbdd1904
#
_entry.id   467604310cc677618f51b5b5fbdd1904
#
_cell.length_a   1.000
_cell.length_b   1.000
_cell.length_c   1.000
_cell.angle_alpha   90.00
_cell.angle_beta   90.00
_cell.angle_gamma   90.00
#
_symmetry.space_group_name_H-M   'P 1'
#
loop_
_entity.id
_entity.type
_entity.pdbx_description
1 polymer ?
#
loop_
_entity_poly.entity_id
_entity_poly.type
_entity_poly.pdbx_seq_one_letter_code
_entity_poly.pdbx_strand_id
1 'polypeptide(L)'
;ETLRRLIAYNQWADEKLLAAAEGLSADELEQPREAYFGSLAAHLWHMLIVQRLWLARWTGDALPSVERPAIPSWRAAYAASHGALRAFASSLRAADLGRVVTYTPRSGVPRAQPLGQLVLHLANHGTAHRAEIGLLLERLGRSPGDLDYTVFMNEVP
;
A
#
# COMPACT_ATOMS: atom_id res chain seq x y z
N GLU A 1 5.87 14.70 11.73
CA GLU A 1 7.05 14.14 11.00
C GLU A 1 6.97 12.63 10.87
N THR A 2 6.87 11.88 11.95
CA THR A 2 6.86 10.41 11.96
C THR A 2 5.87 9.78 10.96
N LEU A 3 4.63 10.29 10.88
CA LEU A 3 3.64 9.74 9.95
C LEU A 3 3.99 10.01 8.47
N ARG A 4 4.62 11.14 8.17
CA ARG A 4 5.14 11.40 6.82
C ARG A 4 6.26 10.43 6.45
N ARG A 5 7.15 10.13 7.39
CA ARG A 5 8.20 9.13 7.21
C ARG A 5 7.62 7.73 6.99
N LEU A 6 6.54 7.34 7.68
CA LEU A 6 5.87 6.05 7.44
C LEU A 6 5.22 5.96 6.06
N ILE A 7 4.65 7.05 5.54
CA ILE A 7 4.12 7.09 4.15
C ILE A 7 5.27 6.98 3.14
N ALA A 8 6.39 7.66 3.38
CA ALA A 8 7.57 7.55 2.54
C ALA A 8 8.18 6.13 2.56
N TYR A 9 8.23 5.51 3.73
CA TYR A 9 8.66 4.12 3.87
C TYR A 9 7.75 3.15 3.08
N ASN A 10 6.43 3.30 3.18
CA ASN A 10 5.52 2.47 2.41
C ASN A 10 5.80 2.57 0.91
N GLN A 11 5.99 3.78 0.40
CA GLN A 11 6.34 3.99 -1.00
C GLN A 11 7.65 3.31 -1.37
N TRP A 12 8.72 3.56 -0.62
CA TRP A 12 10.05 2.97 -0.86
C TRP A 12 9.99 1.44 -0.90
N ALA A 13 9.30 0.83 0.07
CA ALA A 13 9.17 -0.62 0.14
C ALA A 13 8.30 -1.20 -0.99
N ASP A 14 7.22 -0.52 -1.36
CA ASP A 14 6.38 -0.92 -2.51
C ASP A 14 7.19 -0.84 -3.82
N GLU A 15 8.03 0.20 -3.99
CA GLU A 15 8.90 0.36 -5.17
C GLU A 15 9.93 -0.76 -5.29
N LYS A 16 10.49 -1.26 -4.19
CA LYS A 16 11.38 -2.44 -4.19
C LYS A 16 10.66 -3.70 -4.63
N LEU A 17 9.42 -3.93 -4.16
CA LEU A 17 8.60 -5.06 -4.61
C LEU A 17 8.28 -4.96 -6.10
N LEU A 18 7.91 -3.78 -6.58
CA LEU A 18 7.62 -3.55 -8.01
C LEU A 18 8.86 -3.74 -8.87
N ALA A 19 10.03 -3.34 -8.38
CA ALA A 19 11.30 -3.58 -9.08
C ALA A 19 11.61 -5.09 -9.17
N ALA A 20 11.41 -5.84 -8.10
CA ALA A 20 11.59 -7.28 -8.08
C ALA A 20 10.59 -8.01 -8.99
N ALA A 21 9.36 -7.51 -9.11
CA ALA A 21 8.34 -8.05 -10.01
C ALA A 21 8.54 -7.63 -11.48
N GLU A 22 9.46 -6.72 -11.76
CA GLU A 22 9.71 -6.23 -13.12
C GLU A 22 10.18 -7.36 -14.03
N GLY A 23 9.62 -7.44 -15.24
CA GLY A 23 9.94 -8.49 -16.21
C GLY A 23 9.16 -9.79 -16.02
N LEU A 24 8.33 -9.92 -14.98
CA LEU A 24 7.35 -11.00 -14.92
C LEU A 24 6.26 -10.76 -15.97
N SER A 25 5.91 -11.82 -16.69
CA SER A 25 4.79 -11.82 -17.63
C SER A 25 3.45 -11.68 -16.91
N ALA A 26 2.41 -11.30 -17.64
CA ALA A 26 1.04 -11.27 -17.11
C ALA A 26 0.62 -12.63 -16.55
N ASP A 27 0.97 -13.71 -17.23
CA ASP A 27 0.66 -15.08 -16.80
C ASP A 27 1.37 -15.43 -15.49
N GLU A 28 2.64 -15.06 -15.32
CA GLU A 28 3.39 -15.29 -14.07
C GLU A 28 2.80 -14.49 -12.90
N LEU A 29 2.35 -13.26 -13.16
CA LEU A 29 1.69 -12.41 -12.15
C LEU A 29 0.33 -12.98 -11.74
N GLU A 30 -0.44 -13.56 -12.67
CA GLU A 30 -1.78 -14.11 -12.42
C GLU A 30 -1.76 -15.58 -11.98
N GLN A 31 -0.63 -16.28 -12.13
CA GLN A 31 -0.55 -17.69 -11.79
C GLN A 31 -1.02 -17.94 -10.35
N PRO A 32 -1.98 -18.88 -10.14
CA PRO A 32 -2.43 -19.26 -8.82
C PRO A 32 -1.29 -19.78 -7.93
N ARG A 33 -1.25 -19.31 -6.68
CA ARG A 33 -0.24 -19.68 -5.68
C ARG A 33 -0.92 -19.94 -4.35
N GLU A 34 -0.30 -20.73 -3.50
CA GLU A 34 -0.73 -20.92 -2.11
C GLU A 34 -0.43 -19.62 -1.31
N ALA A 35 -1.34 -18.66 -1.40
CA ALA A 35 -1.26 -17.36 -0.76
C ALA A 35 -2.67 -16.80 -0.53
N TYR A 36 -2.81 -15.87 0.41
CA TYR A 36 -4.12 -15.37 0.85
C TYR A 36 -4.99 -14.83 -0.30
N PHE A 37 -4.41 -14.10 -1.26
CA PHE A 37 -5.13 -13.58 -2.43
C PHE A 37 -4.95 -14.43 -3.70
N GLY A 38 -4.27 -15.55 -3.63
CA GLY A 38 -4.14 -16.54 -4.70
C GLY A 38 -3.10 -16.21 -5.78
N SER A 39 -2.80 -14.94 -6.10
CA SER A 39 -1.79 -14.56 -7.09
C SER A 39 -1.01 -13.30 -6.72
N LEU A 40 0.16 -13.09 -7.34
CA LEU A 40 0.93 -11.86 -7.17
C LEU A 40 0.13 -10.63 -7.59
N ALA A 41 -0.52 -10.69 -8.75
CA ALA A 41 -1.35 -9.58 -9.24
C ALA A 41 -2.49 -9.26 -8.28
N ALA A 42 -3.12 -10.26 -7.66
CA ALA A 42 -4.18 -10.05 -6.68
C ALA A 42 -3.65 -9.38 -5.39
N HIS A 43 -2.45 -9.75 -4.92
CA HIS A 43 -1.81 -9.09 -3.79
C HIS A 43 -1.42 -7.64 -4.09
N LEU A 44 -0.79 -7.39 -5.24
CA LEU A 44 -0.46 -6.04 -5.70
C LEU A 44 -1.73 -5.17 -5.82
N TRP A 45 -2.79 -5.72 -6.40
CA TRP A 45 -4.06 -5.01 -6.46
C TRP A 45 -4.63 -4.70 -5.08
N HIS A 46 -4.63 -5.66 -4.17
CA HIS A 46 -5.14 -5.44 -2.82
C HIS A 46 -4.41 -4.30 -2.13
N MET A 47 -3.08 -4.27 -2.15
CA MET A 47 -2.32 -3.17 -1.56
C MET A 47 -2.65 -1.83 -2.21
N LEU A 48 -2.70 -1.77 -3.54
CA LEU A 48 -2.99 -0.55 -4.27
C LEU A 48 -4.39 -0.01 -3.97
N ILE A 49 -5.42 -0.88 -4.00
CA ILE A 49 -6.79 -0.43 -3.76
C ILE A 49 -7.01 -0.02 -2.31
N VAL A 50 -6.35 -0.66 -1.36
CA VAL A 50 -6.42 -0.26 0.06
C VAL A 50 -5.82 1.12 0.29
N GLN A 51 -4.70 1.45 -0.34
CA GLN A 51 -4.12 2.81 -0.29
C GLN A 51 -5.13 3.86 -0.79
N ARG A 52 -5.76 3.61 -1.93
CA ARG A 52 -6.77 4.51 -2.54
C ARG A 52 -8.03 4.63 -1.69
N LEU A 53 -8.53 3.52 -1.14
CA LEU A 53 -9.70 3.50 -0.26
C LEU A 53 -9.45 4.31 1.02
N TRP A 54 -8.29 4.16 1.64
CA TRP A 54 -7.97 4.92 2.84
C TRP A 54 -7.81 6.40 2.54
N LEU A 55 -7.13 6.75 1.45
CA LEU A 55 -7.01 8.15 1.06
C LEU A 55 -8.38 8.79 0.85
N ALA A 56 -9.27 8.14 0.07
CA ALA A 56 -10.63 8.64 -0.16
C ALA A 56 -11.42 8.81 1.15
N ARG A 57 -11.30 7.86 2.09
CA ARG A 57 -11.92 7.99 3.44
C ARG A 57 -11.36 9.16 4.24
N TRP A 58 -10.08 9.45 4.10
CA TRP A 58 -9.44 10.56 4.83
C TRP A 58 -9.77 11.92 4.24
N THR A 59 -9.96 12.00 2.94
CA THR A 59 -10.29 13.26 2.23
C THR A 59 -11.79 13.50 2.13
N GLY A 60 -12.62 12.48 2.28
CA GLY A 60 -14.07 12.56 2.06
C GLY A 60 -14.48 12.41 0.60
N ASP A 61 -13.56 11.94 -0.25
CA ASP A 61 -13.82 11.71 -1.67
C ASP A 61 -14.67 10.44 -1.88
N ALA A 62 -15.22 10.30 -3.09
CA ALA A 62 -15.92 9.09 -3.51
C ALA A 62 -14.99 7.88 -3.44
N LEU A 63 -15.50 6.77 -2.89
CA LEU A 63 -14.71 5.55 -2.78
C LEU A 63 -14.43 4.98 -4.20
N PRO A 64 -13.20 4.56 -4.49
CA PRO A 64 -12.87 3.91 -5.75
C PRO A 64 -13.54 2.54 -5.86
N SER A 65 -13.77 2.09 -7.10
CA SER A 65 -14.19 0.70 -7.34
C SER A 65 -13.17 -0.29 -6.78
N VAL A 66 -13.66 -1.34 -6.15
CA VAL A 66 -12.83 -2.44 -5.64
C VAL A 66 -12.59 -3.53 -6.71
N GLU A 67 -13.30 -3.47 -7.82
CA GLU A 67 -13.05 -4.36 -8.95
C GLU A 67 -11.68 -4.05 -9.56
N ARG A 68 -10.93 -5.10 -9.83
CA ARG A 68 -9.60 -4.95 -10.42
C ARG A 68 -9.73 -4.73 -11.93
N PRO A 69 -9.38 -3.53 -12.44
CA PRO A 69 -9.31 -3.33 -13.88
C PRO A 69 -8.07 -4.02 -14.47
N ALA A 70 -7.97 -4.05 -15.79
CA ALA A 70 -6.69 -4.32 -16.43
C ALA A 70 -5.67 -3.24 -16.02
N ILE A 71 -4.49 -3.68 -15.60
CA ILE A 71 -3.42 -2.77 -15.13
C ILE A 71 -2.24 -2.86 -16.10
N PRO A 72 -2.19 -1.96 -17.09
CA PRO A 72 -1.12 -1.96 -18.10
C PRO A 72 0.26 -1.71 -17.50
N SER A 73 0.33 -0.99 -16.38
CA SER A 73 1.57 -0.69 -15.68
C SER A 73 1.34 -0.58 -14.18
N TRP A 74 1.82 -1.54 -13.43
CA TRP A 74 1.82 -1.51 -11.96
C TRP A 74 2.59 -0.32 -11.42
N ARG A 75 3.77 -0.02 -12.00
CA ARG A 75 4.56 1.17 -11.62
C ARG A 75 3.77 2.46 -11.74
N ALA A 76 3.11 2.68 -12.87
CA ALA A 76 2.33 3.91 -13.08
C ALA A 76 1.14 3.99 -12.11
N ALA A 77 0.45 2.88 -11.87
CA ALA A 77 -0.68 2.82 -10.95
C ALA A 77 -0.29 3.11 -9.50
N TYR A 78 0.84 2.56 -9.05
CA TYR A 78 1.40 2.82 -7.71
C TYR A 78 1.98 4.24 -7.61
N ALA A 79 2.70 4.73 -8.62
CA ALA A 79 3.24 6.08 -8.62
C ALA A 79 2.15 7.15 -8.45
N ALA A 80 1.00 6.97 -9.11
CA ALA A 80 -0.16 7.85 -8.96
C ALA A 80 -0.72 7.80 -7.52
N SER A 81 -0.86 6.59 -6.92
CA SER A 81 -1.32 6.42 -5.54
C SER A 81 -0.35 7.04 -4.54
N HIS A 82 0.95 6.77 -4.70
CA HIS A 82 2.00 7.32 -3.85
C HIS A 82 2.08 8.85 -3.94
N GLY A 83 1.94 9.41 -5.13
CA GLY A 83 1.90 10.87 -5.33
C GLY A 83 0.75 11.52 -4.55
N ALA A 84 -0.44 10.93 -4.62
CA ALA A 84 -1.62 11.40 -3.90
C ALA A 84 -1.45 11.28 -2.37
N LEU A 85 -0.93 10.14 -1.88
CA LEU A 85 -0.65 9.95 -0.46
C LEU A 85 0.41 10.93 0.07
N ARG A 86 1.48 11.22 -0.70
CA ARG A 86 2.48 12.22 -0.33
C ARG A 86 1.88 13.63 -0.25
N ALA A 87 1.08 14.00 -1.25
CA ALA A 87 0.42 15.30 -1.27
C ALA A 87 -0.49 15.47 -0.03
N PHE A 88 -1.27 14.44 0.28
CA PHE A 88 -2.09 14.41 1.50
C PHE A 88 -1.23 14.53 2.76
N ALA A 89 -0.18 13.71 2.90
CA ALA A 89 0.70 13.75 4.07
C ALA A 89 1.38 15.12 4.25
N SER A 90 1.74 15.79 3.16
CA SER A 90 2.35 17.12 3.17
C SER A 90 1.38 18.20 3.64
N SER A 91 0.08 18.04 3.37
CA SER A 91 -0.96 18.98 3.79
C SER A 91 -1.31 18.86 5.28
N LEU A 92 -0.98 17.72 5.94
CA LEU A 92 -1.35 17.48 7.33
C LEU A 92 -0.56 18.34 8.32
N ARG A 93 -1.29 18.94 9.25
CA ARG A 93 -0.76 19.58 10.45
C ARG A 93 -0.91 18.64 11.66
N ALA A 94 -0.16 18.88 12.71
CA ALA A 94 -0.26 18.07 13.94
C ALA A 94 -1.69 18.01 14.51
N ALA A 95 -2.42 19.12 14.45
CA ALA A 95 -3.81 19.19 14.92
C ALA A 95 -4.77 18.29 14.11
N ASP A 96 -4.47 18.03 12.84
CA ASP A 96 -5.34 17.23 11.99
C ASP A 96 -5.31 15.73 12.37
N LEU A 97 -4.26 15.28 13.06
CA LEU A 97 -4.08 13.86 13.42
C LEU A 97 -5.11 13.35 14.44
N GLY A 98 -5.68 14.25 15.22
CA GLY A 98 -6.78 13.93 16.16
C GLY A 98 -8.17 13.91 15.50
N ARG A 99 -8.30 14.38 14.25
CA ARG A 99 -9.57 14.40 13.54
C ARG A 99 -10.14 12.99 13.40
N VAL A 100 -11.38 12.82 13.82
CA VAL A 100 -12.07 11.53 13.73
C VAL A 100 -12.55 11.31 12.30
N VAL A 101 -12.21 10.15 11.75
CA VAL A 101 -12.67 9.68 10.45
C VAL A 101 -13.66 8.53 10.69
N THR A 102 -14.87 8.69 10.17
CA THR A 102 -15.91 7.65 10.20
C THR A 102 -15.90 6.86 8.89
N TYR A 103 -15.94 5.56 8.98
CA TYR A 103 -15.95 4.67 7.82
C TYR A 103 -16.69 3.36 8.12
N THR A 104 -17.18 2.70 7.07
CA THR A 104 -17.81 1.38 7.18
C THR A 104 -16.90 0.35 6.51
N PRO A 105 -16.31 -0.59 7.27
CA PRO A 105 -15.56 -1.71 6.71
C PRO A 105 -16.47 -2.75 6.07
N ARG A 106 -15.89 -3.79 5.42
CA ARG A 106 -16.67 -4.88 4.79
C ARG A 106 -17.58 -5.64 5.76
N SER A 107 -17.29 -5.61 7.06
CA SER A 107 -18.16 -6.20 8.09
C SER A 107 -19.49 -5.46 8.26
N GLY A 108 -19.68 -4.30 7.62
CA GLY A 108 -20.90 -3.50 7.70
C GLY A 108 -21.06 -2.68 8.99
N VAL A 109 -20.17 -2.86 9.97
CA VAL A 109 -20.27 -2.13 11.26
C VAL A 109 -19.48 -0.82 11.18
N PRO A 110 -20.14 0.36 11.29
CA PRO A 110 -19.46 1.64 11.26
C PRO A 110 -18.39 1.76 12.35
N ARG A 111 -17.30 2.42 12.02
CA ARG A 111 -16.16 2.72 12.89
C ARG A 111 -15.84 4.20 12.83
N ALA A 112 -15.29 4.73 13.93
CA ALA A 112 -14.85 6.11 14.03
C ALA A 112 -13.50 6.11 14.77
N GLN A 113 -12.43 6.59 14.14
CA GLN A 113 -11.09 6.55 14.69
C GLN A 113 -10.27 7.79 14.31
N PRO A 114 -9.28 8.18 15.13
CA PRO A 114 -8.40 9.30 14.82
C PRO A 114 -7.59 9.06 13.54
N LEU A 115 -7.48 10.08 12.70
CA LEU A 115 -6.72 10.03 11.44
C LEU A 115 -5.29 9.50 11.64
N GLY A 116 -4.58 9.96 12.67
CA GLY A 116 -3.22 9.50 12.93
C GLY A 116 -3.11 7.98 13.13
N GLN A 117 -4.11 7.37 13.80
CA GLN A 117 -4.17 5.92 13.98
C GLN A 117 -4.45 5.18 12.67
N LEU A 118 -5.26 5.78 11.79
CA LEU A 118 -5.57 5.19 10.48
C LEU A 118 -4.39 5.29 9.52
N VAL A 119 -3.57 6.35 9.59
CA VAL A 119 -2.31 6.43 8.83
C VAL A 119 -1.32 5.35 9.32
N LEU A 120 -1.20 5.17 10.64
CA LEU A 120 -0.39 4.09 11.20
C LEU A 120 -0.92 2.72 10.78
N HIS A 121 -2.25 2.53 10.78
CA HIS A 121 -2.87 1.30 10.28
C HIS A 121 -2.47 1.01 8.83
N LEU A 122 -2.50 2.00 7.94
CA LEU A 122 -2.12 1.81 6.53
C LEU A 122 -0.65 1.35 6.41
N ALA A 123 0.26 1.92 7.19
CA ALA A 123 1.65 1.53 7.20
C ALA A 123 1.84 0.07 7.66
N ASN A 124 1.20 -0.29 8.77
CA ASN A 124 1.26 -1.65 9.33
C ASN A 124 0.62 -2.70 8.41
N HIS A 125 -0.54 -2.37 7.81
CA HIS A 125 -1.21 -3.20 6.81
C HIS A 125 -0.30 -3.46 5.61
N GLY A 126 0.37 -2.41 5.10
CA GLY A 126 1.34 -2.53 4.02
C GLY A 126 2.48 -3.47 4.37
N THR A 127 3.02 -3.40 5.59
CA THR A 127 4.11 -4.28 6.05
C THR A 127 3.71 -5.75 6.02
N ALA A 128 2.51 -6.09 6.48
CA ALA A 128 2.02 -7.46 6.45
C ALA A 128 1.94 -8.02 5.03
N HIS A 129 1.32 -7.28 4.11
CA HIS A 129 1.15 -7.74 2.72
C HIS A 129 2.45 -7.69 1.91
N ARG A 130 3.38 -6.77 2.22
CA ARG A 130 4.71 -6.77 1.60
C ARG A 130 5.50 -8.02 1.96
N ALA A 131 5.37 -8.53 3.19
CA ALA A 131 6.01 -9.78 3.57
C ALA A 131 5.46 -10.98 2.77
N GLU A 132 4.15 -11.03 2.52
CA GLU A 132 3.52 -12.05 1.67
C GLU A 132 4.01 -11.96 0.22
N ILE A 133 4.02 -10.76 -0.37
CA ILE A 133 4.49 -10.52 -1.74
C ILE A 133 5.99 -10.85 -1.85
N GLY A 134 6.79 -10.42 -0.86
CA GLY A 134 8.23 -10.72 -0.82
C GLY A 134 8.49 -12.22 -0.85
N LEU A 135 7.77 -12.98 -0.04
CA LEU A 135 7.87 -14.45 -0.04
C LEU A 135 7.51 -15.08 -1.39
N LEU A 136 6.47 -14.55 -2.06
CA LEU A 136 6.08 -15.04 -3.39
C LEU A 136 7.15 -14.72 -4.44
N LEU A 137 7.74 -13.54 -4.39
CA LEU A 137 8.84 -13.13 -5.27
C LEU A 137 10.11 -13.94 -5.03
N GLU A 138 10.47 -14.20 -3.77
CA GLU A 138 11.59 -15.08 -3.39
C GLU A 138 11.47 -16.48 -4.02
N ARG A 139 10.27 -17.06 -3.99
CA ARG A 139 10.00 -18.37 -4.62
C ARG A 139 10.16 -18.36 -6.15
N LEU A 140 10.15 -17.16 -6.76
CA LEU A 140 10.43 -16.94 -8.18
C LEU A 140 11.90 -16.60 -8.47
N GLY A 141 12.76 -16.60 -7.44
CA GLY A 141 14.14 -16.14 -7.56
C GLY A 141 14.26 -14.62 -7.75
N ARG A 142 13.25 -13.86 -7.31
CA ARG A 142 13.12 -12.41 -7.47
C ARG A 142 13.05 -11.72 -6.11
N SER A 143 14.17 -11.68 -5.37
CA SER A 143 14.19 -11.02 -4.07
C SER A 143 13.99 -9.52 -4.17
N PRO A 144 13.08 -8.92 -3.37
CA PRO A 144 12.98 -7.47 -3.22
C PRO A 144 14.09 -6.90 -2.33
N GLY A 145 14.93 -7.76 -1.73
CA GLY A 145 15.90 -7.39 -0.71
C GLY A 145 15.26 -7.13 0.66
N ASP A 146 16.04 -6.56 1.54
CA ASP A 146 15.57 -6.23 2.90
C ASP A 146 14.65 -4.99 2.85
N LEU A 147 13.45 -5.15 3.41
CA LEU A 147 12.41 -4.11 3.47
C LEU A 147 12.26 -3.53 4.89
N ASP A 148 13.19 -3.79 5.79
CA ASP A 148 13.11 -3.29 7.16
C ASP A 148 13.13 -1.75 7.19
N TYR A 149 12.41 -1.18 8.15
CA TYR A 149 12.35 0.27 8.33
C TYR A 149 13.73 0.87 8.66
N THR A 150 14.60 0.12 9.30
CA THR A 150 15.98 0.54 9.58
C THR A 150 16.81 0.68 8.30
N VAL A 151 16.58 -0.18 7.31
CA VAL A 151 17.22 -0.07 5.98
C VAL A 151 16.74 1.19 5.27
N PHE A 152 15.42 1.43 5.26
CA PHE A 152 14.85 2.66 4.73
C PHE A 152 15.48 3.92 5.35
N MET A 153 15.64 3.95 6.68
CA MET A 153 16.25 5.11 7.36
C MET A 153 17.68 5.40 6.91
N ASN A 154 18.41 4.36 6.52
CA ASN A 154 19.79 4.50 6.04
C ASN A 154 19.86 4.87 4.55
N GLU A 155 18.92 4.41 3.73
CA GLU A 155 18.88 4.68 2.29
C GLU A 155 18.21 6.02 1.95
N VAL A 156 17.30 6.49 2.80
CA VAL A 156 16.47 7.70 2.60
C VAL A 156 16.60 8.62 3.82
N PRO A 157 17.66 9.44 3.90
CA PRO A 157 17.94 10.33 5.03
C PRO A 157 16.89 11.42 5.28
#